data_81f9b2bb75b9f4195eb030b2819cafc6
#
_entry.id   81f9b2bb75b9f4195eb030b2819cafc6
#
_cell.length_a   1.000
_cell.length_b   1.000
_cell.length_c   1.000
_cell.angle_alpha   90.00
_cell.angle_beta   90.00
_cell.angle_gamma   90.00
#
_symmetry.space_group_name_H-M   'P 1'
#
loop_
_entity.id
_entity.type
_entity.pdbx_description
1 polymer ?
#
loop_
_entity_poly.entity_id
_entity_poly.type
_entity_poly.pdbx_seq_one_letter_code
_entity_poly.pdbx_strand_id
1 'polypeptide(L)'
;MTKATRRTRPRLPWAMLVIPAAAGVPLGVLWWLLAPGGLNLLTGDPAFGSGTNPDVWLPRDLTLAGLLVFAGCLLGVVLADKKRKDPQADLVAGLIGALCGAVLAWQTGLVAAQLWSPAVDASANASIAFSLRAWPVLLLWPAAAAVSVFVLELLSLLGRKPATEHAGHRTLRQGQ
;
A
#
# COMPACT_ATOMS: atom_id res chain seq x y z
N MET A 1 22.84 -43.32 2.04
CA MET A 1 21.40 -43.06 2.17
C MET A 1 21.19 -41.58 2.21
N THR A 2 20.94 -40.96 1.06
CA THR A 2 20.75 -39.52 0.90
C THR A 2 19.30 -39.17 1.20
N LYS A 3 19.08 -38.47 2.32
CA LYS A 3 17.77 -38.00 2.75
C LYS A 3 17.31 -36.90 1.79
N ALA A 4 16.42 -37.22 0.84
CA ALA A 4 15.81 -36.25 -0.06
C ALA A 4 15.01 -35.23 0.78
N THR A 5 15.51 -34.00 0.86
CA THR A 5 14.81 -32.88 1.48
C THR A 5 13.58 -32.59 0.65
N ARG A 6 12.43 -33.02 1.14
CA ARG A 6 11.11 -32.73 0.55
C ARG A 6 10.88 -31.21 0.60
N ARG A 7 11.19 -30.52 -0.49
CA ARG A 7 10.84 -29.10 -0.66
C ARG A 7 9.31 -28.99 -0.59
N THR A 8 8.79 -28.63 0.56
CA THR A 8 7.39 -28.22 0.70
C THR A 8 7.21 -26.96 -0.12
N ARG A 9 6.37 -27.04 -1.16
CA ARG A 9 6.00 -25.86 -1.97
C ARG A 9 5.37 -24.82 -1.03
N PRO A 10 5.85 -23.57 -1.01
CA PRO A 10 5.24 -22.52 -0.22
C PRO A 10 3.77 -22.37 -0.68
N ARG A 11 2.85 -22.56 0.24
CA ARG A 11 1.43 -22.27 -0.03
C ARG A 11 1.29 -20.77 0.04
N LEU A 12 1.10 -20.12 -1.11
CA LEU A 12 0.86 -18.69 -1.17
C LEU A 12 -0.37 -18.35 -0.28
N PRO A 13 -0.24 -17.46 0.69
CA PRO A 13 -1.35 -17.12 1.59
C PRO A 13 -2.36 -16.24 0.83
N TRP A 14 -3.36 -16.87 0.25
CA TRP A 14 -4.38 -16.21 -0.58
C TRP A 14 -5.01 -14.98 0.08
N ALA A 15 -5.21 -15.01 1.40
CA ALA A 15 -5.77 -13.88 2.12
C ALA A 15 -4.87 -12.63 2.02
N MET A 16 -3.53 -12.83 2.08
CA MET A 16 -2.56 -11.73 1.98
C MET A 16 -2.47 -11.14 0.57
N LEU A 17 -2.88 -11.88 -0.43
CA LEU A 17 -2.97 -11.40 -1.81
C LEU A 17 -4.32 -10.73 -2.07
N VAL A 18 -5.42 -11.40 -1.69
CA VAL A 18 -6.79 -10.98 -2.06
C VAL A 18 -7.24 -9.74 -1.28
N ILE A 19 -6.91 -9.65 0.02
CA ILE A 19 -7.37 -8.52 0.84
C ILE A 19 -6.82 -7.18 0.33
N PRO A 20 -5.50 -7.00 0.11
CA PRO A 20 -4.98 -5.75 -0.43
C PRO A 20 -5.50 -5.48 -1.86
N ALA A 21 -5.60 -6.51 -2.70
CA ALA A 21 -6.16 -6.36 -4.04
C ALA A 21 -7.60 -5.84 -4.00
N ALA A 22 -8.47 -6.44 -3.19
CA ALA A 22 -9.86 -6.01 -3.04
C ALA A 22 -10.00 -4.61 -2.43
N ALA A 23 -9.09 -4.23 -1.52
CA ALA A 23 -9.05 -2.89 -0.92
C ALA A 23 -8.76 -1.79 -1.97
N GLY A 24 -8.22 -2.14 -3.12
CA GLY A 24 -8.05 -1.20 -4.24
C GLY A 24 -9.37 -0.60 -4.73
N VAL A 25 -10.46 -1.36 -4.71
CA VAL A 25 -11.77 -0.87 -5.19
C VAL A 25 -12.27 0.31 -4.35
N PRO A 26 -12.45 0.22 -3.02
CA PRO A 26 -12.86 1.37 -2.22
C PRO A 26 -11.86 2.52 -2.25
N LEU A 27 -10.56 2.24 -2.36
CA LEU A 27 -9.55 3.30 -2.51
C LEU A 27 -9.70 4.06 -3.84
N GLY A 28 -10.04 3.39 -4.92
CA GLY A 28 -10.30 4.03 -6.20
C GLY A 28 -11.54 4.93 -6.18
N VAL A 29 -12.62 4.48 -5.53
CA VAL A 29 -13.81 5.32 -5.29
C VAL A 29 -13.45 6.52 -4.43
N LEU A 30 -12.70 6.32 -3.35
CA LEU A 30 -12.26 7.39 -2.47
C LEU A 30 -11.37 8.40 -3.19
N TRP A 31 -10.49 7.94 -4.07
CA TRP A 31 -9.70 8.83 -4.92
C TRP A 31 -10.57 9.69 -5.81
N TRP A 32 -11.58 9.12 -6.48
CA TRP A 32 -12.52 9.89 -7.29
C TRP A 32 -13.33 10.90 -6.46
N LEU A 33 -13.74 10.54 -5.24
CA LEU A 33 -14.48 11.45 -4.35
C LEU A 33 -13.63 12.63 -3.88
N LEU A 34 -12.35 12.41 -3.59
CA LEU A 34 -11.48 13.42 -2.98
C LEU A 34 -10.72 14.26 -4.01
N ALA A 35 -10.35 13.65 -5.15
CA ALA A 35 -9.43 14.27 -6.09
C ALA A 35 -10.09 15.37 -6.93
N PRO A 36 -9.34 16.41 -7.29
CA PRO A 36 -9.76 17.41 -8.28
C PRO A 36 -10.05 16.76 -9.64
N GLY A 37 -11.14 17.18 -10.27
CA GLY A 37 -11.65 16.58 -11.51
C GLY A 37 -12.55 15.35 -11.31
N GLY A 38 -12.70 14.85 -10.06
CA GLY A 38 -13.79 13.99 -9.62
C GLY A 38 -14.85 14.82 -8.89
N LEU A 39 -15.37 14.29 -7.75
CA LEU A 39 -16.34 15.05 -6.93
C LEU A 39 -15.70 16.21 -6.12
N ASN A 40 -14.36 16.21 -6.03
CA ASN A 40 -13.55 17.29 -5.47
C ASN A 40 -13.92 17.72 -4.04
N LEU A 41 -14.21 16.75 -3.16
CA LEU A 41 -14.60 17.04 -1.78
C LEU A 41 -13.48 17.65 -0.94
N LEU A 42 -12.22 17.47 -1.35
CA LEU A 42 -11.06 17.92 -0.57
C LEU A 42 -10.85 19.44 -0.66
N THR A 43 -10.97 20.00 -1.84
CA THR A 43 -10.76 21.45 -2.06
C THR A 43 -12.04 22.24 -2.11
N GLY A 44 -13.13 21.64 -2.59
CA GLY A 44 -14.43 22.31 -2.75
C GLY A 44 -14.41 23.50 -3.72
N ASP A 45 -13.26 23.77 -4.35
CA ASP A 45 -13.10 24.94 -5.24
C ASP A 45 -13.56 24.61 -6.67
N PRO A 46 -14.57 25.31 -7.19
CA PRO A 46 -15.09 25.10 -8.54
C PRO A 46 -14.03 25.35 -9.64
N ALA A 47 -13.00 26.13 -9.37
CA ALA A 47 -11.90 26.36 -10.32
C ALA A 47 -11.10 25.08 -10.61
N PHE A 48 -11.03 24.16 -9.65
CA PHE A 48 -10.41 22.83 -9.83
C PHE A 48 -11.38 21.79 -10.41
N GLY A 49 -12.68 22.05 -10.39
CA GLY A 49 -13.71 21.21 -11.00
C GLY A 49 -13.91 21.45 -12.49
N SER A 50 -13.62 22.67 -12.94
CA SER A 50 -13.79 23.07 -14.35
C SER A 50 -12.61 22.57 -15.18
N GLY A 51 -12.59 21.45 -15.72
CA GLY A 51 -11.57 20.82 -16.60
C GLY A 51 -10.68 21.68 -17.51
N THR A 52 -10.66 23.00 -17.33
CA THR A 52 -9.91 23.98 -18.10
C THR A 52 -8.53 24.34 -17.53
N ASN A 53 -8.22 23.91 -16.29
CA ASN A 53 -6.93 24.22 -15.67
C ASN A 53 -5.92 23.07 -15.90
N PRO A 54 -4.82 23.28 -16.65
CA PRO A 54 -3.82 22.25 -16.92
C PRO A 54 -3.07 21.76 -15.68
N ASP A 55 -3.09 22.51 -14.56
CA ASP A 55 -2.33 22.20 -13.35
C ASP A 55 -3.06 21.24 -12.38
N VAL A 56 -4.31 20.88 -12.70
CA VAL A 56 -5.15 20.00 -11.85
C VAL A 56 -4.64 18.55 -11.76
N TRP A 57 -3.78 18.12 -12.69
CA TRP A 57 -3.24 16.75 -12.68
C TRP A 57 -2.38 16.45 -11.46
N LEU A 58 -1.56 17.40 -11.01
CA LEU A 58 -0.64 17.20 -9.88
C LEU A 58 -1.36 16.93 -8.55
N PRO A 59 -2.31 17.77 -8.08
CA PRO A 59 -3.05 17.49 -6.87
C PRO A 59 -3.91 16.22 -6.97
N ARG A 60 -4.37 15.85 -8.16
CA ARG A 60 -5.08 14.59 -8.41
C ARG A 60 -4.21 13.37 -8.17
N ASP A 61 -3.01 13.34 -8.76
CA ASP A 61 -2.07 12.24 -8.60
C ASP A 61 -1.53 12.19 -7.18
N LEU A 62 -1.30 13.34 -6.51
CA LEU A 62 -0.90 13.41 -5.10
C LEU A 62 -1.97 12.85 -4.16
N THR A 63 -3.25 13.05 -4.45
CA THR A 63 -4.34 12.48 -3.65
C THR A 63 -4.29 10.96 -3.71
N LEU A 64 -4.12 10.37 -4.91
CA LEU A 64 -3.94 8.92 -5.04
C LEU A 64 -2.67 8.45 -4.33
N ALA A 65 -1.55 9.16 -4.52
CA ALA A 65 -0.28 8.85 -3.87
C ALA A 65 -0.42 8.78 -2.35
N GLY A 66 -1.05 9.78 -1.74
CA GLY A 66 -1.31 9.82 -0.29
C GLY A 66 -2.15 8.64 0.19
N LEU A 67 -3.22 8.29 -0.54
CA LEU A 67 -4.06 7.14 -0.22
C LEU A 67 -3.29 5.82 -0.30
N LEU A 68 -2.47 5.63 -1.35
CA LEU A 68 -1.68 4.43 -1.55
C LEU A 68 -0.56 4.29 -0.51
N VAL A 69 0.10 5.39 -0.13
CA VAL A 69 1.10 5.40 0.96
C VAL A 69 0.44 5.03 2.29
N PHE A 70 -0.70 5.63 2.62
CA PHE A 70 -1.43 5.32 3.84
C PHE A 70 -1.83 3.83 3.90
N ALA A 71 -2.43 3.31 2.81
CA ALA A 71 -2.79 1.91 2.71
C ALA A 71 -1.56 0.99 2.80
N GLY A 72 -0.41 1.41 2.23
CA GLY A 72 0.86 0.70 2.31
C GLY A 72 1.38 0.62 3.75
N CYS A 73 1.34 1.72 4.49
CA CYS A 73 1.73 1.72 5.90
C CYS A 73 0.86 0.77 6.74
N LEU A 74 -0.47 0.79 6.53
CA LEU A 74 -1.38 -0.15 7.22
C LEU A 74 -1.06 -1.60 6.88
N LEU A 75 -0.85 -1.91 5.60
CA LEU A 75 -0.47 -3.25 5.16
C LEU A 75 0.87 -3.67 5.77
N GLY A 76 1.85 -2.78 5.81
CA GLY A 76 3.16 -3.04 6.41
C GLY A 76 3.08 -3.40 7.89
N VAL A 77 2.25 -2.71 8.67
CA VAL A 77 1.98 -3.07 10.07
C VAL A 77 1.39 -4.47 10.18
N VAL A 78 0.43 -4.82 9.31
CA VAL A 78 -0.17 -6.15 9.29
C VAL A 78 0.84 -7.22 8.89
N LEU A 79 1.74 -6.95 7.95
CA LEU A 79 2.76 -7.88 7.49
C LEU A 79 3.89 -8.08 8.50
N ALA A 80 4.19 -7.09 9.34
CA ALA A 80 5.21 -7.16 10.38
C ALA A 80 4.80 -8.02 11.59
N ASP A 81 3.58 -8.56 11.65
CA ASP A 81 3.13 -9.41 12.76
C ASP A 81 3.93 -10.73 12.81
N LYS A 82 4.69 -10.91 13.90
CA LYS A 82 5.61 -12.03 14.11
C LYS A 82 4.93 -13.39 14.37
N LYS A 83 3.60 -13.41 14.56
CA LYS A 83 2.85 -14.66 14.80
C LYS A 83 2.62 -15.49 13.54
N ARG A 84 3.11 -15.04 12.39
CA ARG A 84 2.91 -15.70 11.10
C ARG A 84 3.79 -16.92 10.90
N LYS A 85 3.25 -17.95 10.25
CA LYS A 85 3.93 -19.23 10.01
C LYS A 85 5.01 -19.12 8.93
N ASP A 86 4.77 -18.28 7.92
CA ASP A 86 5.69 -18.09 6.78
C ASP A 86 5.72 -16.59 6.40
N PRO A 87 6.52 -15.78 7.11
CA PRO A 87 6.55 -14.33 6.93
C PRO A 87 7.05 -13.90 5.56
N GLN A 88 7.92 -14.69 4.91
CA GLN A 88 8.43 -14.35 3.57
C GLN A 88 7.36 -14.54 2.50
N ALA A 89 6.61 -15.65 2.55
CA ALA A 89 5.51 -15.89 1.61
C ALA A 89 4.38 -14.87 1.80
N ASP A 90 4.07 -14.51 3.05
CA ASP A 90 3.09 -13.48 3.39
C ASP A 90 3.51 -12.09 2.87
N LEU A 91 4.79 -11.73 2.99
CA LEU A 91 5.33 -10.47 2.49
C LEU A 91 5.20 -10.40 0.96
N VAL A 92 5.68 -11.43 0.27
CA VAL A 92 5.61 -11.47 -1.22
C VAL A 92 4.16 -11.41 -1.69
N ALA A 93 3.26 -12.20 -1.09
CA ALA A 93 1.85 -12.19 -1.44
C ALA A 93 1.20 -10.82 -1.16
N GLY A 94 1.53 -10.19 -0.03
CA GLY A 94 1.04 -8.86 0.34
C GLY A 94 1.50 -7.78 -0.62
N LEU A 95 2.77 -7.79 -1.04
CA LEU A 95 3.31 -6.82 -2.01
C LEU A 95 2.68 -6.99 -3.40
N ILE A 96 2.50 -8.25 -3.86
CA ILE A 96 1.78 -8.52 -5.11
C ILE A 96 0.33 -8.08 -5.01
N GLY A 97 -0.33 -8.37 -3.89
CA GLY A 97 -1.71 -7.92 -3.61
C GLY A 97 -1.83 -6.39 -3.60
N ALA A 98 -0.85 -5.68 -3.01
CA ALA A 98 -0.80 -4.22 -3.01
C ALA A 98 -0.64 -3.64 -4.42
N LEU A 99 0.20 -4.26 -5.25
CA LEU A 99 0.37 -3.83 -6.65
C LEU A 99 -0.93 -4.03 -7.45
N CYS A 100 -1.57 -5.20 -7.32
CA CYS A 100 -2.86 -5.46 -7.94
C CYS A 100 -3.93 -4.48 -7.42
N GLY A 101 -3.93 -4.20 -6.10
CA GLY A 101 -4.84 -3.24 -5.48
C GLY A 101 -4.64 -1.81 -6.00
N ALA A 102 -3.39 -1.37 -6.20
CA ALA A 102 -3.10 -0.07 -6.78
C ALA A 102 -3.65 0.06 -8.22
N VAL A 103 -3.48 -0.97 -9.04
CA VAL A 103 -4.05 -1.02 -10.39
C VAL A 103 -5.58 -1.01 -10.34
N LEU A 104 -6.19 -1.79 -9.44
CA LEU A 104 -7.65 -1.80 -9.26
C LEU A 104 -8.16 -0.44 -8.77
N ALA A 105 -7.45 0.23 -7.85
CA ALA A 105 -7.80 1.56 -7.40
C ALA A 105 -7.81 2.57 -8.55
N TRP A 106 -6.78 2.54 -9.37
CA TRP A 106 -6.70 3.37 -10.56
C TRP A 106 -7.87 3.10 -11.53
N GLN A 107 -8.12 1.84 -11.90
CA GLN A 107 -9.19 1.46 -12.81
C GLN A 107 -10.57 1.83 -12.25
N THR A 108 -10.81 1.57 -10.96
CA THR A 108 -12.09 1.89 -10.30
C THR A 108 -12.34 3.39 -10.28
N GLY A 109 -11.30 4.21 -10.00
CA GLY A 109 -11.41 5.67 -10.06
C GLY A 109 -11.75 6.17 -11.45
N LEU A 110 -11.17 5.60 -12.51
CA LEU A 110 -11.51 5.93 -13.88
C LEU A 110 -12.96 5.57 -14.24
N VAL A 111 -13.41 4.38 -13.85
CA VAL A 111 -14.79 3.94 -14.08
C VAL A 111 -15.77 4.82 -13.31
N ALA A 112 -15.46 5.16 -12.06
CA ALA A 112 -16.27 6.06 -11.25
C ALA A 112 -16.41 7.44 -11.93
N ALA A 113 -15.30 7.98 -12.46
CA ALA A 113 -15.32 9.24 -13.19
C ALA A 113 -16.18 9.15 -14.45
N GLN A 114 -16.15 8.06 -15.20
CA GLN A 114 -16.97 7.88 -16.41
C GLN A 114 -18.45 7.75 -16.09
N LEU A 115 -18.82 7.13 -14.98
CA LEU A 115 -20.22 6.86 -14.64
C LEU A 115 -20.91 8.04 -13.93
N TRP A 116 -20.16 8.77 -13.11
CA TRP A 116 -20.74 9.74 -12.17
C TRP A 116 -20.21 11.17 -12.30
N SER A 117 -19.19 11.42 -13.13
CA SER A 117 -18.81 12.81 -13.41
C SER A 117 -19.80 13.46 -14.35
N PRO A 118 -20.16 14.76 -14.13
CA PRO A 118 -20.97 15.51 -15.08
C PRO A 118 -20.31 15.48 -16.47
N ALA A 119 -21.12 15.36 -17.52
CA ALA A 119 -20.62 15.38 -18.89
C ALA A 119 -19.82 16.67 -19.10
N VAL A 120 -18.51 16.56 -19.21
CA VAL A 120 -17.65 17.67 -19.61
C VAL A 120 -17.88 17.90 -21.08
N ASP A 121 -18.19 19.16 -21.48
CA ASP A 121 -18.37 19.53 -22.88
C ASP A 121 -17.22 18.97 -23.72
N ALA A 122 -17.56 18.16 -24.73
CA ALA A 122 -16.61 17.43 -25.58
C ALA A 122 -15.67 18.36 -26.40
N SER A 123 -15.86 19.66 -26.32
CA SER A 123 -15.01 20.69 -26.92
C SER A 123 -13.77 21.03 -26.10
N ALA A 124 -13.74 20.67 -24.83
CA ALA A 124 -12.57 20.87 -23.98
C ALA A 124 -11.55 19.72 -24.23
N ASN A 125 -10.34 20.08 -24.63
CA ASN A 125 -9.22 19.20 -24.97
C ASN A 125 -9.16 17.91 -24.16
N ALA A 126 -8.98 16.76 -24.83
CA ALA A 126 -8.91 15.41 -24.24
C ALA A 126 -7.84 15.22 -23.14
N SER A 127 -6.98 16.21 -22.91
CA SER A 127 -5.98 16.22 -21.84
C SER A 127 -6.58 16.47 -20.44
N ILE A 128 -7.86 16.73 -20.34
CA ILE A 128 -8.58 17.14 -19.12
C ILE A 128 -9.35 15.97 -18.50
N ALA A 129 -9.47 14.85 -19.22
CA ALA A 129 -10.13 13.65 -18.71
C ALA A 129 -9.47 13.18 -17.39
N PHE A 130 -10.32 12.73 -16.45
CA PHE A 130 -9.84 12.12 -15.21
C PHE A 130 -8.93 10.93 -15.53
N SER A 131 -7.63 11.07 -15.33
CA SER A 131 -6.63 10.04 -15.64
C SER A 131 -5.42 10.18 -14.73
N LEU A 132 -4.68 9.09 -14.54
CA LEU A 132 -3.39 9.09 -13.87
C LEU A 132 -2.29 9.44 -14.88
N ARG A 133 -1.51 10.45 -14.58
CA ARG A 133 -0.38 10.88 -15.42
C ARG A 133 0.95 10.30 -14.96
N ALA A 134 1.11 10.16 -13.65
CA ALA A 134 2.32 9.62 -13.03
C ALA A 134 2.17 8.11 -12.70
N TRP A 135 2.39 7.24 -13.66
CA TRP A 135 2.36 5.77 -13.46
C TRP A 135 3.18 5.24 -12.28
N PRO A 136 4.35 5.84 -11.90
CA PRO A 136 5.11 5.40 -10.74
C PRO A 136 4.34 5.51 -9.42
N VAL A 137 3.28 6.31 -9.34
CA VAL A 137 2.41 6.42 -8.16
C VAL A 137 1.85 5.06 -7.74
N LEU A 138 1.57 4.16 -8.68
CA LEU A 138 1.05 2.81 -8.39
C LEU A 138 2.03 1.95 -7.59
N LEU A 139 3.33 2.24 -7.66
CA LEU A 139 4.36 1.54 -6.89
C LEU A 139 4.44 2.02 -5.44
N LEU A 140 3.80 3.14 -5.09
CA LEU A 140 3.86 3.69 -3.74
C LEU A 140 3.22 2.77 -2.70
N TRP A 141 2.17 2.04 -3.05
CA TRP A 141 1.55 1.09 -2.13
C TRP A 141 2.49 -0.04 -1.70
N PRO A 142 3.01 -0.87 -2.62
CA PRO A 142 3.96 -1.91 -2.23
C PRO A 142 5.26 -1.34 -1.64
N ALA A 143 5.74 -0.20 -2.12
CA ALA A 143 6.94 0.44 -1.58
C ALA A 143 6.74 0.89 -0.13
N ALA A 144 5.63 1.59 0.18
CA ALA A 144 5.31 2.01 1.53
C ALA A 144 5.12 0.81 2.48
N ALA A 145 4.49 -0.27 2.01
CA ALA A 145 4.37 -1.51 2.78
C ALA A 145 5.73 -2.13 3.10
N ALA A 146 6.62 -2.23 2.11
CA ALA A 146 7.97 -2.77 2.29
C ALA A 146 8.81 -1.92 3.26
N VAL A 147 8.78 -0.59 3.11
CA VAL A 147 9.47 0.34 4.01
C VAL A 147 8.93 0.23 5.44
N SER A 148 7.61 0.14 5.61
CA SER A 148 6.99 0.00 6.93
C SER A 148 7.42 -1.29 7.62
N VAL A 149 7.44 -2.43 6.90
CA VAL A 149 7.94 -3.70 7.43
C VAL A 149 9.41 -3.56 7.83
N PHE A 150 10.24 -2.98 6.96
CA PHE A 150 11.66 -2.79 7.23
C PHE A 150 11.89 -1.96 8.49
N VAL A 151 11.20 -0.82 8.63
CA VAL A 151 11.33 0.06 9.80
C VAL A 151 10.89 -0.66 11.07
N LEU A 152 9.77 -1.39 11.06
CA LEU A 152 9.27 -2.12 12.22
C LEU A 152 10.23 -3.26 12.63
N GLU A 153 10.81 -3.98 11.68
CA GLU A 153 11.82 -5.00 11.96
C GLU A 153 13.09 -4.38 12.53
N LEU A 154 13.56 -3.26 11.97
CA LEU A 154 14.74 -2.54 12.48
C LEU A 154 14.52 -2.07 13.92
N LEU A 155 13.37 -1.46 14.22
CA LEU A 155 13.02 -1.04 15.58
C LEU A 155 12.96 -2.24 16.55
N SER A 156 12.47 -3.39 16.08
CA SER A 156 12.42 -4.61 16.89
C SER A 156 13.79 -5.18 17.24
N LEU A 157 14.77 -4.99 16.36
CA LEU A 157 16.17 -5.38 16.61
C LEU A 157 16.82 -4.43 17.63
N LEU A 158 16.60 -3.14 17.50
CA LEU A 158 17.14 -2.15 18.43
C LEU A 158 16.54 -2.27 19.84
N GLY A 159 15.27 -2.69 19.96
CA GLY A 159 14.60 -2.90 21.24
C GLY A 159 14.99 -4.20 21.98
N ARG A 160 15.69 -5.11 21.34
CA ARG A 160 16.21 -6.33 21.99
C ARG A 160 17.43 -5.95 22.82
N LYS A 161 17.26 -5.75 24.14
CA LYS A 161 18.37 -5.63 25.09
C LYS A 161 19.23 -6.90 24.98
N PRO A 162 20.57 -6.79 24.89
CA PRO A 162 21.43 -7.98 24.91
C PRO A 162 21.22 -8.71 26.25
N ALA A 163 20.90 -10.00 26.17
CA ALA A 163 20.73 -10.89 27.34
C ALA A 163 22.09 -11.30 27.93
N THR A 164 22.92 -10.30 28.22
CA THR A 164 24.25 -10.53 28.79
C THR A 164 24.34 -9.85 30.14
N GLU A 165 23.77 -10.47 31.20
CA GLU A 165 24.25 -10.17 32.56
C GLU A 165 23.78 -11.15 33.66
N HIS A 166 23.14 -12.25 33.32
CA HIS A 166 22.75 -13.20 34.38
C HIS A 166 23.56 -14.52 34.45
N ALA A 167 24.56 -14.69 33.58
CA ALA A 167 25.41 -15.88 33.64
C ALA A 167 26.57 -15.77 34.65
N GLY A 168 26.93 -14.55 35.10
CA GLY A 168 28.10 -14.33 35.98
C GLY A 168 27.90 -14.58 37.47
N HIS A 169 26.67 -14.60 37.97
CA HIS A 169 26.41 -14.74 39.42
C HIS A 169 26.13 -16.14 39.91
N ARG A 170 25.99 -17.14 39.05
CA ARG A 170 25.66 -18.53 39.49
C ARG A 170 26.85 -19.39 39.77
N THR A 171 28.04 -19.05 39.28
CA THR A 171 29.26 -19.86 39.47
C THR A 171 30.00 -19.58 40.77
N LEU A 172 29.75 -18.47 41.46
CA LEU A 172 30.45 -18.15 42.73
C LEU A 172 29.78 -18.74 43.99
N ARG A 173 28.59 -19.34 43.87
CA ARG A 173 27.85 -19.87 45.03
C ARG A 173 27.96 -21.39 45.23
N GLN A 174 28.68 -22.11 44.36
CA GLN A 174 28.90 -23.58 44.48
C GLN A 174 30.30 -23.96 44.96
N GLY A 175 31.11 -23.01 45.42
CA GLY A 175 32.47 -23.22 45.88
C GLY A 175 32.71 -23.00 47.39
N GLN A 176 31.66 -23.09 48.22
CA GLN A 176 31.82 -23.08 49.70
C GLN A 176 31.15 -24.28 50.31
#